data_81c4151d42f5291679ea9d271e235c05
#
_entry.id   81c4151d42f5291679ea9d271e235c05
#
_cell.length_a   1.000
_cell.length_b   1.000
_cell.length_c   1.000
_cell.angle_alpha   90.00
_cell.angle_beta   90.00
_cell.angle_gamma   90.00
#
_symmetry.space_group_name_H-M   'P 1'
#
loop_
_entity.id
_entity.type
_entity.pdbx_description
1 polymer ?
#
loop_
_entity_poly.entity_id
_entity_poly.type
_entity_poly.pdbx_seq_one_letter_code
_entity_poly.pdbx_strand_id
1 'polypeptide(L)'
;MIWATGDCHGNFERFRPEYFPEQAQMTKDDVVVVTGDFGGIWFGDARDDEALGCLESLPFTLAFVDGNHENYDALASYPAEKWQGGKIHRIRPHVLHLMRGQIYE
;
A
#
# COMPACT_ATOMS: atom_id res chain seq x y z
N MET A 1 -12.56 -9.27 1.08
CA MET A 1 -13.25 -8.05 0.60
C MET A 1 -12.21 -7.08 0.10
N ILE A 2 -12.52 -6.33 -0.95
CA ILE A 2 -11.61 -5.36 -1.54
C ILE A 2 -12.25 -3.98 -1.48
N TRP A 3 -11.52 -3.01 -0.95
CA TRP A 3 -11.92 -1.60 -0.89
C TRP A 3 -10.95 -0.77 -1.72
N ALA A 4 -11.38 0.35 -2.28
CA ALA A 4 -10.52 1.24 -3.05
C ALA A 4 -10.64 2.67 -2.55
N THR A 5 -9.53 3.39 -2.56
CA THR A 5 -9.48 4.82 -2.22
C THR A 5 -8.55 5.54 -3.20
N GLY A 6 -8.70 6.85 -3.30
CA GLY A 6 -7.90 7.66 -4.22
C GLY A 6 -6.52 8.05 -3.67
N ASP A 7 -5.91 9.05 -4.31
CA ASP A 7 -4.56 9.50 -4.00
C ASP A 7 -4.37 9.85 -2.53
N CYS A 8 -3.24 9.48 -1.95
CA CYS A 8 -2.89 9.77 -0.57
C CYS A 8 -1.85 10.89 -0.42
N HIS A 9 -0.91 11.00 -1.35
CA HIS A 9 0.19 11.98 -1.29
C HIS A 9 0.94 11.95 0.04
N GLY A 10 1.15 10.76 0.61
CA GLY A 10 1.83 10.61 1.89
C GLY A 10 0.98 10.92 3.11
N ASN A 11 -0.29 11.26 2.92
CA ASN A 11 -1.22 11.53 4.03
C ASN A 11 -2.17 10.33 4.19
N PHE A 12 -2.02 9.60 5.29
CA PHE A 12 -2.76 8.37 5.54
C PHE A 12 -3.80 8.52 6.65
N GLU A 13 -4.21 9.73 7.00
CA GLU A 13 -5.21 9.97 8.03
C GLU A 13 -6.55 9.30 7.73
N ARG A 14 -6.88 9.12 6.46
CA ARG A 14 -8.12 8.44 6.05
C ARG A 14 -8.23 7.02 6.58
N PHE A 15 -7.11 6.40 6.98
CA PHE A 15 -7.10 5.04 7.53
C PHE A 15 -7.24 5.01 9.04
N ARG A 16 -7.41 6.15 9.70
CA ARG A 16 -7.64 6.20 11.14
C ARG A 16 -9.05 5.68 11.44
N PRO A 17 -9.25 5.00 12.57
CA PRO A 17 -10.58 4.45 12.91
C PRO A 17 -11.70 5.49 12.91
N GLU A 18 -11.39 6.76 13.21
CA GLU A 18 -12.39 7.84 13.21
C GLU A 18 -12.96 8.08 11.81
N TYR A 19 -12.15 7.91 10.76
CA TYR A 19 -12.54 8.16 9.38
C TYR A 19 -12.87 6.89 8.62
N PHE A 20 -12.47 5.74 9.13
CA PHE A 20 -12.71 4.45 8.50
C PHE A 20 -13.07 3.41 9.57
N PRO A 21 -14.25 3.55 10.20
CA PRO A 21 -14.64 2.64 11.29
C PRO A 21 -14.87 1.20 10.84
N GLU A 22 -15.16 0.95 9.57
CA GLU A 22 -15.38 -0.41 9.03
C GLU A 22 -14.17 -1.31 9.24
N GLN A 23 -12.96 -0.74 9.41
CA GLN A 23 -11.74 -1.54 9.62
C GLN A 23 -11.77 -2.38 10.89
N ALA A 24 -12.63 -2.06 11.84
CA ALA A 24 -12.77 -2.83 13.07
C ALA A 24 -13.21 -4.28 12.80
N GLN A 25 -13.83 -4.53 11.65
CA GLN A 25 -14.29 -5.86 11.24
C GLN A 25 -13.40 -6.50 10.18
N MET A 26 -12.30 -5.87 9.82
CA MET A 26 -11.40 -6.33 8.76
C MET A 26 -10.26 -7.15 9.33
N THR A 27 -9.70 -8.02 8.49
CA THR A 27 -8.50 -8.81 8.79
C THR A 27 -7.46 -8.59 7.69
N LYS A 28 -6.27 -9.16 7.85
CA LYS A 28 -5.21 -9.08 6.83
C LYS A 28 -5.59 -9.76 5.51
N ASP A 29 -6.66 -10.54 5.49
CA ASP A 29 -7.21 -11.11 4.25
C ASP A 29 -8.01 -10.08 3.46
N ASP A 30 -8.46 -9.01 4.09
CA ASP A 30 -9.13 -7.90 3.40
C ASP A 30 -8.08 -6.94 2.84
N VAL A 31 -8.34 -6.38 1.66
CA VAL A 31 -7.39 -5.53 0.95
C VAL A 31 -8.00 -4.16 0.70
N VAL A 32 -7.24 -3.10 1.03
CA VAL A 32 -7.57 -1.73 0.65
C VAL A 32 -6.56 -1.28 -0.41
N VAL A 33 -7.05 -0.85 -1.55
CA VAL A 33 -6.22 -0.41 -2.68
C VAL A 33 -6.21 1.10 -2.77
N VAL A 34 -5.01 1.68 -2.77
CA VAL A 34 -4.79 3.10 -3.06
C VAL A 34 -4.51 3.24 -4.56
N THR A 35 -5.34 4.01 -5.26
CA THR A 35 -5.33 4.07 -6.72
C THR A 35 -4.52 5.24 -7.26
N GLY A 36 -3.27 5.35 -6.86
CA GLY A 36 -2.33 6.35 -7.38
C GLY A 36 -1.80 7.29 -6.29
N ASP A 37 -0.69 7.95 -6.58
CA ASP A 37 -0.01 8.93 -5.73
C ASP A 37 -0.03 8.54 -4.24
N PHE A 38 0.49 7.34 -3.96
CA PHE A 38 0.55 6.79 -2.61
C PHE A 38 1.42 7.66 -1.69
N GLY A 39 2.65 7.95 -2.12
CA GLY A 39 3.55 8.86 -1.42
C GLY A 39 4.21 8.29 -0.16
N GLY A 40 3.98 7.03 0.17
CA GLY A 40 4.57 6.40 1.37
C GLY A 40 6.03 6.00 1.18
N ILE A 41 6.50 5.90 -0.07
CA ILE A 41 7.90 5.63 -0.41
C ILE A 41 8.43 6.83 -1.18
N TRP A 42 8.80 7.85 -0.42
CA TRP A 42 9.24 9.12 -0.99
C TRP A 42 10.75 9.26 -0.96
N PHE A 43 11.36 8.98 0.20
CA PHE A 43 12.80 9.11 0.38
C PHE A 43 13.55 7.85 -0.03
N GLY A 44 12.92 6.68 0.11
CA GLY A 44 13.53 5.39 -0.21
C GLY A 44 14.50 4.90 0.86
N ASP A 45 14.43 5.43 2.07
CA ASP A 45 15.30 5.07 3.18
C ASP A 45 14.52 5.04 4.50
N ALA A 46 15.23 5.07 5.63
CA ALA A 46 14.62 4.96 6.96
C ALA A 46 13.60 6.06 7.27
N ARG A 47 13.63 7.19 6.55
CA ARG A 47 12.65 8.27 6.75
C ARG A 47 11.24 7.84 6.38
N ASP A 48 11.08 6.81 5.56
CA ASP A 48 9.76 6.26 5.22
C ASP A 48 9.26 5.24 6.26
N ASP A 49 10.13 4.74 7.15
CA ASP A 49 9.83 3.61 8.02
C ASP A 49 8.67 3.88 8.99
N GLU A 50 8.55 5.11 9.49
CA GLU A 50 7.48 5.44 10.44
C GLU A 50 6.11 5.28 9.77
N ALA A 51 5.93 5.87 8.59
CA ALA A 51 4.66 5.77 7.86
C ALA A 51 4.38 4.33 7.44
N LEU A 52 5.40 3.64 6.92
CA LEU A 52 5.23 2.24 6.48
C LEU A 52 4.93 1.32 7.65
N GLY A 53 5.55 1.55 8.81
CA GLY A 53 5.25 0.79 10.02
C GLY A 53 3.83 1.01 10.50
N CYS A 54 3.33 2.25 10.46
CA CYS A 54 1.95 2.55 10.78
C CYS A 54 0.98 1.83 9.84
N LEU A 55 1.28 1.81 8.53
CA LEU A 55 0.45 1.13 7.55
C LEU A 55 0.46 -0.38 7.76
N GLU A 56 1.61 -0.96 8.13
CA GLU A 56 1.69 -2.39 8.42
C GLU A 56 0.86 -2.77 9.66
N SER A 57 0.69 -1.86 10.60
CA SER A 57 -0.08 -2.12 11.83
C SER A 57 -1.60 -2.06 11.62
N LEU A 58 -2.07 -1.63 10.46
CA LEU A 58 -3.50 -1.59 10.17
C LEU A 58 -4.09 -3.01 10.14
N PRO A 59 -5.39 -3.16 10.46
CA PRO A 59 -6.00 -4.50 10.50
C PRO A 59 -6.12 -5.19 9.15
N PHE A 60 -6.01 -4.46 8.04
CA PHE A 60 -6.12 -4.99 6.68
C PHE A 60 -4.78 -4.96 5.96
N THR A 61 -4.72 -5.59 4.78
CA THR A 61 -3.57 -5.47 3.88
C THR A 61 -3.76 -4.24 3.00
N LEU A 62 -2.72 -3.42 2.89
CA LEU A 62 -2.73 -2.24 2.04
C LEU A 62 -1.99 -2.54 0.75
N ALA A 63 -2.64 -2.31 -0.39
CA ALA A 63 -2.01 -2.39 -1.71
C ALA A 63 -2.13 -1.04 -2.39
N PHE A 64 -1.13 -0.66 -3.19
CA PHE A 64 -1.20 0.62 -3.90
C PHE A 64 -0.71 0.49 -5.32
N VAL A 65 -1.30 1.30 -6.20
CA VAL A 65 -0.86 1.47 -7.58
C VAL A 65 -0.04 2.76 -7.61
N ASP A 66 1.13 2.74 -8.25
CA ASP A 66 1.98 3.92 -8.33
C ASP A 66 1.35 5.01 -9.21
N GLY A 67 1.50 6.26 -8.78
CA GLY A 67 1.04 7.44 -9.50
C GLY A 67 2.22 8.27 -9.98
N ASN A 68 1.97 9.57 -10.24
CA ASN A 68 3.01 10.49 -10.74
C ASN A 68 4.01 10.90 -9.65
N HIS A 69 3.61 10.86 -8.39
CA HIS A 69 4.40 11.37 -7.26
C HIS A 69 4.90 10.21 -6.41
N GLU A 70 5.73 9.34 -7.02
CA GLU A 70 6.31 8.20 -6.36
C GLU A 70 7.82 8.17 -6.58
N ASN A 71 8.55 7.58 -5.63
CA ASN A 71 9.98 7.33 -5.81
C ASN A 71 10.15 5.99 -6.54
N TYR A 72 10.18 6.04 -7.87
CA TYR A 72 10.23 4.83 -8.70
C TYR A 72 11.50 4.01 -8.49
N ASP A 73 12.64 4.66 -8.28
CA ASP A 73 13.89 3.95 -8.03
C ASP A 73 13.82 3.14 -6.74
N ALA A 74 13.26 3.73 -5.69
CA ALA A 74 13.06 3.03 -4.42
C ALA A 74 12.09 1.87 -4.57
N LEU A 75 10.99 2.05 -5.29
CA LEU A 75 10.02 0.98 -5.54
C LEU A 75 10.68 -0.19 -6.26
N ALA A 76 11.50 0.09 -7.28
CA ALA A 76 12.18 -0.94 -8.05
C ALA A 76 13.24 -1.70 -7.24
N SER A 77 13.72 -1.14 -6.13
CA SER A 77 14.73 -1.79 -5.29
C SER A 77 14.16 -2.93 -4.44
N TYR A 78 12.84 -2.97 -4.25
CA TYR A 78 12.21 -4.04 -3.49
C TYR A 78 12.09 -5.31 -4.34
N PRO A 79 12.19 -6.51 -3.74
CA PRO A 79 12.08 -7.74 -4.51
C PRO A 79 10.67 -7.92 -5.08
N ALA A 80 10.60 -8.41 -6.32
CA ALA A 80 9.32 -8.77 -6.93
C ALA A 80 8.95 -10.20 -6.55
N GLU A 81 7.67 -10.44 -6.31
CA GLU A 81 7.18 -11.78 -6.03
C GLU A 81 5.74 -11.93 -6.51
N LYS A 82 5.27 -13.17 -6.58
CA LYS A 82 3.89 -13.45 -7.00
C LYS A 82 2.91 -13.23 -5.86
N TRP A 83 1.76 -12.64 -6.20
CA TRP A 83 0.66 -12.45 -5.28
C TRP A 83 -0.64 -12.45 -6.07
N GLN A 84 -1.59 -13.32 -5.71
CA GLN A 84 -2.91 -13.41 -6.34
C GLN A 84 -2.85 -13.48 -7.87
N GLY A 85 -1.89 -14.22 -8.41
CA GLY A 85 -1.75 -14.44 -9.85
C GLY A 85 -0.90 -13.40 -10.58
N GLY A 86 -0.57 -12.28 -9.95
CA GLY A 86 0.27 -11.23 -10.54
C GLY A 86 1.55 -11.03 -9.76
N LYS A 87 2.35 -10.04 -10.17
CA LYS A 87 3.60 -9.69 -9.50
C LYS A 87 3.44 -8.40 -8.70
N ILE A 88 4.08 -8.37 -7.54
CA ILE A 88 4.09 -7.22 -6.65
C ILE A 88 5.52 -6.94 -6.18
N HIS A 89 5.74 -5.73 -5.65
CA HIS A 89 6.86 -5.46 -4.75
C HIS A 89 6.33 -5.50 -3.32
N ARG A 90 6.87 -6.38 -2.49
CA ARG A 90 6.45 -6.46 -1.09
C ARG A 90 7.26 -5.47 -0.27
N ILE A 91 6.64 -4.36 0.06
CA ILE A 91 7.29 -3.26 0.79
C ILE A 91 7.40 -3.62 2.27
N ARG A 92 6.33 -4.15 2.83
CA ARG A 92 6.23 -4.74 4.17
C ARG A 92 5.38 -5.99 4.04
N PRO A 93 5.30 -6.86 5.04
CA PRO A 93 4.50 -8.09 4.91
C PRO A 93 3.08 -7.86 4.40
N HIS A 94 2.46 -6.74 4.77
CA HIS A 94 1.09 -6.41 4.38
C HIS A 94 0.96 -5.01 3.76
N VAL A 95 2.04 -4.48 3.18
CA VAL A 95 2.04 -3.26 2.39
C VAL A 95 2.65 -3.60 1.02
N LEU A 96 1.82 -3.61 -0.01
CA LEU A 96 2.16 -4.18 -1.32
C LEU A 96 2.07 -3.13 -2.42
N HIS A 97 3.09 -3.06 -3.27
CA HIS A 97 3.06 -2.27 -4.50
C HIS A 97 2.56 -3.14 -5.65
N LEU A 98 1.40 -2.79 -6.22
CA LEU A 98 0.85 -3.50 -7.38
C LEU A 98 1.58 -3.01 -8.62
N MET A 99 2.30 -3.93 -9.29
CA MET A 99 3.10 -3.58 -10.46
C MET A 99 2.21 -3.34 -11.68
N ARG A 100 2.60 -2.42 -12.55
CA ARG A 100 1.86 -2.11 -13.76
C ARG A 100 1.81 -3.32 -14.70
N GLY A 101 0.69 -3.47 -15.40
CA GLY A 101 0.52 -4.52 -16.41
C GLY A 101 0.20 -5.89 -15.82
N GLN A 102 -0.06 -5.99 -14.54
CA GLN A 102 -0.39 -7.25 -13.87
C GLN A 102 -1.90 -7.39 -13.67
N ILE A 103 -2.36 -8.64 -13.66
CA ILE A 103 -3.75 -8.99 -13.35
C ILE A 103 -3.73 -9.82 -12.07
N TYR A 104 -4.56 -9.44 -11.09
CA TYR A 104 -4.65 -10.13 -9.80
C TYR A 104 -6.03 -10.78 -9.66
N GLU A 105 -6.06 -11.94 -9.04
CA GLU A 105 -7.30 -12.72 -8.87
C GLU A 105 -7.70 -12.89 -7.41
#